data_7413bee2907a69e5c1bef3b62e1e8c46
#
_entry.id   7413bee2907a69e5c1bef3b62e1e8c46
#
_cell.length_a   1.000
_cell.length_b   1.000
_cell.length_c   1.000
_cell.angle_alpha   90.00
_cell.angle_beta   90.00
_cell.angle_gamma   90.00
#
_symmetry.space_group_name_H-M   'P 1'
#
loop_
_entity.id
_entity.type
_entity.pdbx_description
1 polymer ?
#
loop_
_entity_poly.entity_id
_entity_poly.type
_entity_poly.pdbx_seq_one_letter_code
_entity_poly.pdbx_strand_id
1 'polypeptide(L)'
;PFPFENNQVAGPEMEQEPAYVTEEEEVEDTDEPDFSISEETNEEDEAYKGPVLSPYNPRLDLENYKFPSLDLLNEYEDDGPNIDMEEQNANKDRIIKVLRSFGIEISSIKASVGPTITLYEITPAEGVRISKIRNLEDDIALSLSALGIRIIAPIPGKGTIGIEVPNANPRI
;
A
#
# COMPACT_ATOMS: atom_id res chain seq x y z
N PRO A 1 -55.02 1.19 27.81
CA PRO A 1 -55.01 2.44 28.51
C PRO A 1 -54.08 2.35 29.69
N PHE A 2 -52.96 3.03 29.63
CA PHE A 2 -52.05 3.17 30.73
C PHE A 2 -52.15 4.60 31.26
N PRO A 3 -52.26 4.82 32.57
CA PRO A 3 -52.19 6.14 33.13
C PRO A 3 -50.76 6.51 33.44
N PHE A 4 -50.35 7.69 33.04
CA PHE A 4 -49.15 8.37 33.47
C PHE A 4 -49.38 8.92 34.89
N GLU A 5 -48.55 8.53 35.84
CA GLU A 5 -48.42 9.22 37.10
C GLU A 5 -47.14 10.03 37.13
N ASN A 6 -47.36 11.32 37.25
CA ASN A 6 -46.35 12.37 37.48
C ASN A 6 -45.96 12.38 38.95
N ASN A 7 -44.70 12.16 39.25
CA ASN A 7 -44.23 12.37 40.62
C ASN A 7 -43.00 13.28 40.62
N GLN A 8 -43.26 14.55 40.93
CA GLN A 8 -42.26 15.56 41.32
C GLN A 8 -41.76 15.20 42.71
N VAL A 9 -40.46 15.05 42.89
CA VAL A 9 -39.81 15.09 44.20
C VAL A 9 -38.62 16.03 44.18
N ALA A 10 -38.64 16.91 45.16
CA ALA A 10 -37.73 18.00 45.46
C ALA A 10 -36.26 17.57 45.65
N GLY A 11 -35.33 18.46 45.27
CA GLY A 11 -33.92 18.31 45.59
C GLY A 11 -33.60 18.51 47.07
N PRO A 12 -32.50 17.95 47.52
CA PRO A 12 -31.87 18.38 48.77
C PRO A 12 -30.56 19.14 48.55
N GLU A 13 -30.44 20.12 49.34
CA GLU A 13 -29.39 20.91 49.97
C GLU A 13 -27.93 20.51 49.74
N MET A 14 -27.15 21.55 49.50
CA MET A 14 -25.68 21.54 49.53
C MET A 14 -25.17 21.19 50.92
N GLU A 15 -24.40 20.14 51.03
CA GLU A 15 -23.54 19.89 52.19
C GLU A 15 -22.07 20.12 51.82
N GLN A 16 -21.36 20.70 52.76
CA GLN A 16 -20.00 21.20 52.74
C GLN A 16 -18.96 20.10 52.59
N GLU A 17 -17.95 20.33 51.81
CA GLU A 17 -16.76 19.51 51.65
C GLU A 17 -15.95 19.39 52.93
N PRO A 18 -15.45 18.20 53.31
CA PRO A 18 -14.32 18.10 54.23
C PRO A 18 -13.00 18.06 53.43
N ALA A 19 -12.07 18.88 53.88
CA ALA A 19 -10.69 18.86 53.45
C ALA A 19 -10.05 17.48 53.67
N TYR A 20 -9.49 16.86 52.63
CA TYR A 20 -8.63 15.70 52.79
C TYR A 20 -7.20 16.01 52.40
N VAL A 21 -6.41 15.40 53.17
CA VAL A 21 -4.98 15.36 53.24
C VAL A 21 -4.43 14.80 51.94
N THR A 22 -3.45 15.46 51.35
CA THR A 22 -2.62 14.99 50.27
C THR A 22 -1.77 13.80 50.76
N GLU A 23 -2.11 12.61 50.36
CA GLU A 23 -1.15 11.52 50.33
C GLU A 23 -0.27 11.70 49.09
N GLU A 24 1.05 11.69 49.33
CA GLU A 24 2.07 11.67 48.29
C GLU A 24 2.01 10.27 47.64
N GLU A 25 1.44 10.17 46.41
CA GLU A 25 1.57 8.97 45.56
C GLU A 25 2.99 8.93 45.03
N GLU A 26 3.68 7.85 45.35
CA GLU A 26 4.95 7.46 44.76
C GLU A 26 4.76 7.36 43.22
N VAL A 27 5.48 8.20 42.49
CA VAL A 27 5.55 8.14 41.02
C VAL A 27 6.30 6.87 40.66
N GLU A 28 5.59 5.82 40.21
CA GLU A 28 6.20 4.71 39.51
C GLU A 28 6.85 5.25 38.22
N ASP A 29 8.15 5.11 38.16
CA ASP A 29 8.98 5.43 36.98
C ASP A 29 8.62 4.45 35.86
N THR A 30 7.59 4.80 35.07
CA THR A 30 7.24 4.07 33.86
C THR A 30 8.17 4.52 32.75
N ASP A 31 9.05 3.62 32.34
CA ASP A 31 10.04 3.78 31.27
C ASP A 31 9.36 3.81 29.86
N GLU A 32 8.26 4.57 29.74
CA GLU A 32 7.59 4.83 28.48
C GLU A 32 8.24 6.04 27.81
N PRO A 33 8.61 5.92 26.52
CA PRO A 33 9.21 7.06 25.81
C PRO A 33 8.23 8.22 25.74
N ASP A 34 8.67 9.37 26.24
CA ASP A 34 7.92 10.63 26.19
C ASP A 34 7.70 11.02 24.74
N PHE A 35 6.45 10.93 24.28
CA PHE A 35 6.03 11.35 22.95
C PHE A 35 5.38 12.72 23.03
N SER A 36 6.13 13.76 22.70
CA SER A 36 5.63 15.12 22.58
C SER A 36 5.52 15.54 21.11
N ILE A 37 4.33 15.96 20.68
CA ILE A 37 4.14 16.62 19.40
C ILE A 37 4.33 18.11 19.63
N SER A 38 5.45 18.68 19.16
CA SER A 38 5.63 20.12 19.10
C SER A 38 5.01 20.63 17.79
N GLU A 39 3.93 21.39 17.89
CA GLU A 39 3.49 22.21 16.78
C GLU A 39 4.51 23.35 16.61
N GLU A 40 5.31 23.30 15.55
CA GLU A 40 6.08 24.46 15.13
C GLU A 40 5.08 25.54 14.70
N THR A 41 4.78 26.45 15.61
CA THR A 41 4.16 27.73 15.22
C THR A 41 5.19 28.47 14.39
N ASN A 42 4.99 28.49 13.09
CA ASN A 42 5.76 29.33 12.19
C ASN A 42 5.63 30.77 12.70
N GLU A 43 6.74 31.29 13.25
CA GLU A 43 6.87 32.72 13.52
C GLU A 43 6.60 33.42 12.18
N GLU A 44 5.74 34.42 12.25
CA GLU A 44 5.23 35.30 11.23
C GLU A 44 6.13 35.38 9.99
N ASP A 45 5.70 34.74 8.91
CA ASP A 45 6.21 35.02 7.57
C ASP A 45 6.09 36.52 7.34
N GLU A 46 7.22 37.23 7.37
CA GLU A 46 7.28 38.61 6.87
C GLU A 46 6.76 38.52 5.43
N ALA A 47 5.55 39.00 5.23
CA ALA A 47 4.85 38.94 3.96
C ALA A 47 5.77 39.49 2.87
N TYR A 48 6.21 38.57 2.00
CA TYR A 48 6.99 38.94 0.81
C TYR A 48 6.26 40.02 0.02
N LYS A 49 6.75 41.25 0.10
CA LYS A 49 6.24 42.40 -0.64
C LYS A 49 6.84 42.43 -2.07
N GLY A 50 6.76 41.30 -2.75
CA GLY A 50 7.06 41.25 -4.18
C GLY A 50 6.01 41.98 -5.03
N PRO A 51 6.30 42.26 -6.30
CA PRO A 51 5.32 42.85 -7.20
C PRO A 51 4.05 42.00 -7.22
N VAL A 52 2.88 42.65 -7.08
CA VAL A 52 1.58 41.95 -7.14
C VAL A 52 1.46 41.39 -8.55
N LEU A 53 1.79 40.11 -8.69
CA LEU A 53 1.60 39.39 -9.95
C LEU A 53 0.09 39.24 -10.18
N SER A 54 -0.39 39.64 -11.36
CA SER A 54 -1.77 39.33 -11.75
C SER A 54 -1.97 37.80 -11.73
N PRO A 55 -3.14 37.31 -11.28
CA PRO A 55 -3.38 35.85 -11.25
C PRO A 55 -3.13 35.24 -12.63
N TYR A 56 -2.15 34.35 -12.70
CA TYR A 56 -1.85 33.62 -13.92
C TYR A 56 -3.01 32.70 -14.29
N ASN A 57 -3.56 32.87 -15.49
CA ASN A 57 -4.57 31.96 -16.00
C ASN A 57 -3.92 30.96 -16.97
N PRO A 58 -3.66 29.72 -16.57
CA PRO A 58 -2.97 28.75 -17.43
C PRO A 58 -3.76 28.34 -18.67
N ARG A 59 -5.03 28.70 -18.74
CA ARG A 59 -5.87 28.38 -19.90
C ARG A 59 -5.70 29.37 -21.07
N LEU A 60 -5.22 30.58 -20.79
CA LEU A 60 -5.03 31.58 -21.85
C LEU A 60 -3.98 31.17 -22.90
N ASP A 61 -2.90 30.51 -22.41
CA ASP A 61 -1.81 30.05 -23.29
C ASP A 61 -2.21 28.80 -24.09
N LEU A 62 -3.24 28.09 -23.64
CA LEU A 62 -3.71 26.84 -24.23
C LEU A 62 -5.01 26.98 -25.04
N GLU A 63 -5.56 28.22 -25.17
CA GLU A 63 -6.85 28.46 -25.83
C GLU A 63 -6.89 27.94 -27.27
N ASN A 64 -5.76 28.01 -27.95
CA ASN A 64 -5.60 27.53 -29.33
C ASN A 64 -4.87 26.19 -29.45
N TYR A 65 -4.59 25.51 -28.31
CA TYR A 65 -3.91 24.22 -28.31
C TYR A 65 -4.80 23.15 -28.94
N LYS A 66 -4.29 22.50 -29.98
CA LYS A 66 -4.92 21.31 -30.57
C LYS A 66 -4.20 20.08 -30.10
N PHE A 67 -4.94 19.13 -29.54
CA PHE A 67 -4.37 17.84 -29.19
C PHE A 67 -3.77 17.16 -30.43
N PRO A 68 -2.62 16.49 -30.29
CA PRO A 68 -2.11 15.62 -31.36
C PRO A 68 -3.19 14.63 -31.79
N SER A 69 -3.29 14.42 -33.11
CA SER A 69 -4.21 13.42 -33.63
C SER A 69 -3.65 12.02 -33.44
N LEU A 70 -4.51 11.01 -33.34
CA LEU A 70 -4.10 9.61 -33.22
C LEU A 70 -3.34 9.11 -34.46
N ASP A 71 -3.48 9.79 -35.60
CA ASP A 71 -2.77 9.47 -36.86
C ASP A 71 -1.24 9.62 -36.75
N LEU A 72 -0.75 10.26 -35.68
CA LEU A 72 0.68 10.35 -35.36
C LEU A 72 1.23 9.07 -34.71
N LEU A 73 0.35 8.17 -34.28
CA LEU A 73 0.75 6.88 -33.71
C LEU A 73 0.93 5.89 -34.86
N ASN A 74 1.96 5.05 -34.73
CA ASN A 74 2.12 3.94 -35.66
C ASN A 74 1.04 2.90 -35.37
N GLU A 75 0.40 2.38 -36.41
CA GLU A 75 -0.49 1.25 -36.31
C GLU A 75 0.35 -0.03 -36.35
N TYR A 76 0.25 -0.85 -35.32
CA TYR A 76 0.87 -2.16 -35.27
C TYR A 76 -0.21 -3.22 -35.43
N GLU A 77 0.09 -4.24 -36.23
CA GLU A 77 -0.79 -5.40 -36.32
C GLU A 77 -0.79 -6.12 -34.96
N ASP A 78 -1.97 -6.19 -34.35
CA ASP A 78 -2.16 -6.91 -33.09
C ASP A 78 -2.41 -8.39 -33.39
N ASP A 79 -1.36 -9.19 -33.39
CA ASP A 79 -1.45 -10.66 -33.53
C ASP A 79 -2.11 -11.34 -32.32
N GLY A 80 -2.62 -10.54 -31.38
CA GLY A 80 -3.18 -11.03 -30.12
C GLY A 80 -2.13 -11.57 -29.13
N PRO A 81 -2.54 -11.95 -27.94
CA PRO A 81 -1.63 -12.49 -26.94
C PRO A 81 -1.21 -13.92 -27.34
N ASN A 82 -0.01 -14.06 -27.90
CA ASN A 82 0.60 -15.36 -28.08
C ASN A 82 1.16 -15.84 -26.73
N ILE A 83 0.33 -16.51 -25.94
CA ILE A 83 0.70 -17.03 -24.64
C ILE A 83 1.35 -18.40 -24.84
N ASP A 84 2.65 -18.48 -24.56
CA ASP A 84 3.33 -19.75 -24.48
C ASP A 84 2.99 -20.44 -23.15
N MET A 85 2.02 -21.37 -23.23
CA MET A 85 1.55 -22.13 -22.07
C MET A 85 2.60 -23.08 -21.51
N GLU A 86 3.55 -23.54 -22.33
CA GLU A 86 4.63 -24.42 -21.88
C GLU A 86 5.63 -23.64 -21.04
N GLU A 87 6.04 -22.46 -21.51
CA GLU A 87 6.89 -21.54 -20.74
C GLU A 87 6.25 -21.17 -19.40
N GLN A 88 4.96 -20.80 -19.42
CA GLN A 88 4.25 -20.40 -18.21
C GLN A 88 4.15 -21.53 -17.17
N ASN A 89 3.87 -22.75 -17.61
CA ASN A 89 3.82 -23.92 -16.74
C ASN A 89 5.21 -24.28 -16.20
N ALA A 90 6.24 -24.25 -17.04
CA ALA A 90 7.61 -24.49 -16.60
C ALA A 90 8.07 -23.48 -15.54
N ASN A 91 7.80 -22.20 -15.75
CA ASN A 91 8.15 -21.14 -14.81
C ASN A 91 7.38 -21.27 -13.49
N LYS A 92 6.09 -21.55 -13.55
CA LYS A 92 5.25 -21.86 -12.37
C LYS A 92 5.86 -23.01 -11.56
N ASP A 93 6.21 -24.12 -12.20
CA ASP A 93 6.73 -25.31 -11.53
C ASP A 93 8.11 -25.03 -10.90
N ARG A 94 8.97 -24.25 -11.58
CA ARG A 94 10.24 -23.81 -11.02
C ARG A 94 10.06 -22.94 -9.78
N ILE A 95 9.16 -21.97 -9.81
CA ILE A 95 8.84 -21.11 -8.65
C ILE A 95 8.36 -21.97 -7.48
N ILE A 96 7.41 -22.87 -7.71
CA ILE A 96 6.89 -23.77 -6.67
C ILE A 96 8.01 -24.64 -6.11
N LYS A 97 8.88 -25.19 -6.95
CA LYS A 97 9.99 -26.05 -6.54
C LYS A 97 10.97 -25.30 -5.64
N VAL A 98 11.35 -24.07 -6.02
CA VAL A 98 12.25 -23.23 -5.21
C VAL A 98 11.63 -22.92 -3.86
N LEU A 99 10.41 -22.43 -3.83
CA LEU A 99 9.74 -22.07 -2.58
C LEU A 99 9.60 -23.27 -1.65
N ARG A 100 9.26 -24.45 -2.17
CA ARG A 100 9.18 -25.68 -1.39
C ARG A 100 10.54 -26.13 -0.85
N SER A 101 11.63 -25.97 -1.59
CA SER A 101 12.98 -26.33 -1.13
C SER A 101 13.43 -25.50 0.08
N PHE A 102 12.91 -24.30 0.22
CA PHE A 102 13.13 -23.44 1.39
C PHE A 102 12.04 -23.59 2.48
N GLY A 103 11.20 -24.60 2.37
CA GLY A 103 10.15 -24.89 3.36
C GLY A 103 9.01 -23.85 3.34
N ILE A 104 8.72 -23.31 2.17
CA ILE A 104 7.61 -22.38 1.97
C ILE A 104 6.50 -23.11 1.23
N GLU A 105 5.37 -23.30 1.92
CA GLU A 105 4.17 -23.88 1.32
C GLU A 105 3.31 -22.80 0.68
N ILE A 106 2.68 -23.16 -0.45
CA ILE A 106 1.85 -22.29 -1.25
C ILE A 106 0.46 -22.89 -1.33
N SER A 107 -0.57 -22.07 -1.06
CA SER A 107 -1.98 -22.48 -1.20
C SER A 107 -2.43 -22.41 -2.67
N SER A 108 -2.05 -21.37 -3.40
CA SER A 108 -2.40 -21.19 -4.79
C SER A 108 -1.40 -20.33 -5.55
N ILE A 109 -1.32 -20.52 -6.86
CA ILE A 109 -0.56 -19.68 -7.78
C ILE A 109 -1.40 -19.38 -9.01
N LYS A 110 -1.42 -18.11 -9.43
CA LYS A 110 -2.13 -17.63 -10.60
C LYS A 110 -1.18 -16.81 -11.45
N ALA A 111 -1.11 -17.07 -12.75
CA ALA A 111 -0.32 -16.29 -13.70
C ALA A 111 -1.20 -15.31 -14.48
N SER A 112 -0.73 -14.08 -14.62
CA SER A 112 -1.29 -13.06 -15.51
C SER A 112 -0.21 -12.65 -16.50
N VAL A 113 -0.38 -13.04 -17.75
CA VAL A 113 0.60 -12.82 -18.82
C VAL A 113 0.38 -11.44 -19.41
N GLY A 114 1.41 -10.61 -19.38
CA GLY A 114 1.48 -9.32 -20.06
C GLY A 114 2.37 -9.38 -21.32
N PRO A 115 2.48 -8.27 -22.04
CA PRO A 115 3.29 -8.25 -23.28
C PRO A 115 4.79 -8.39 -23.04
N THR A 116 5.30 -7.86 -21.95
CA THR A 116 6.73 -7.85 -21.60
C THR A 116 7.07 -8.67 -20.38
N ILE A 117 6.15 -8.73 -19.41
CA ILE A 117 6.32 -9.43 -18.14
C ILE A 117 5.10 -10.30 -17.84
N THR A 118 5.33 -11.35 -17.07
CA THR A 118 4.27 -12.18 -16.48
C THR A 118 4.25 -11.99 -14.98
N LEU A 119 3.08 -11.70 -14.41
CA LEU A 119 2.86 -11.61 -12.98
C LEU A 119 2.35 -12.94 -12.43
N TYR A 120 3.11 -13.55 -11.53
CA TYR A 120 2.68 -14.72 -10.75
C TYR A 120 2.17 -14.26 -9.40
N GLU A 121 0.85 -14.33 -9.20
CA GLU A 121 0.22 -14.07 -7.91
C GLU A 121 0.24 -15.35 -7.08
N ILE A 122 0.88 -15.32 -5.92
CA ILE A 122 1.06 -16.45 -5.03
C ILE A 122 0.32 -16.18 -3.73
N THR A 123 -0.50 -17.12 -3.31
CA THR A 123 -1.10 -17.13 -1.98
C THR A 123 -0.27 -18.07 -1.10
N PRO A 124 0.50 -17.56 -0.13
CA PRO A 124 1.23 -18.42 0.78
C PRO A 124 0.27 -19.18 1.70
N ALA A 125 0.71 -20.33 2.22
CA ALA A 125 -0.01 -21.04 3.25
C ALA A 125 -0.01 -20.26 4.58
N GLU A 126 -0.92 -20.60 5.47
CA GLU A 126 -1.00 -19.97 6.80
C GLU A 126 0.32 -20.11 7.57
N GLY A 127 0.72 -19.06 8.27
CA GLY A 127 1.96 -19.04 9.06
C GLY A 127 3.24 -18.75 8.27
N VAL A 128 3.20 -18.62 6.95
CA VAL A 128 4.35 -18.24 6.14
C VAL A 128 4.63 -16.74 6.27
N ARG A 129 5.86 -16.39 6.65
CA ARG A 129 6.29 -14.99 6.73
C ARG A 129 6.64 -14.46 5.35
N ILE A 130 6.05 -13.33 4.98
CA ILE A 130 6.29 -12.65 3.68
C ILE A 130 7.78 -12.32 3.46
N SER A 131 8.51 -11.95 4.54
CA SER A 131 9.93 -11.65 4.46
C SER A 131 10.78 -12.84 3.97
N LYS A 132 10.38 -14.08 4.30
CA LYS A 132 11.07 -15.27 3.79
C LYS A 132 11.01 -15.34 2.26
N ILE A 133 9.84 -15.06 1.68
CA ILE A 133 9.66 -15.13 0.21
C ILE A 133 10.45 -13.99 -0.45
N ARG A 134 10.41 -12.79 0.12
CA ARG A 134 11.16 -11.64 -0.42
C ARG A 134 12.66 -11.89 -0.46
N ASN A 135 13.21 -12.55 0.56
CA ASN A 135 14.64 -12.84 0.63
C ASN A 135 15.12 -13.91 -0.37
N LEU A 136 14.19 -14.59 -1.06
CA LEU A 136 14.48 -15.59 -2.09
C LEU A 136 14.41 -15.04 -3.51
N GLU A 137 14.40 -13.73 -3.68
CA GLU A 137 14.30 -13.07 -4.99
C GLU A 137 15.41 -13.55 -5.93
N ASP A 138 16.65 -13.53 -5.46
CA ASP A 138 17.82 -13.96 -6.24
C ASP A 138 17.78 -15.47 -6.56
N ASP A 139 17.36 -16.29 -5.61
CA ASP A 139 17.25 -17.75 -5.79
C ASP A 139 16.20 -18.12 -6.83
N ILE A 140 15.07 -17.40 -6.80
CA ILE A 140 14.00 -17.57 -7.77
C ILE A 140 14.47 -17.08 -9.15
N ALA A 141 15.10 -15.92 -9.24
CA ALA A 141 15.64 -15.39 -10.50
C ALA A 141 16.62 -16.36 -11.13
N LEU A 142 17.54 -16.91 -10.34
CA LEU A 142 18.52 -17.90 -10.79
C LEU A 142 17.83 -19.17 -11.31
N SER A 143 16.83 -19.69 -10.59
CA SER A 143 16.10 -20.89 -10.99
C SER A 143 15.32 -20.71 -12.29
N LEU A 144 14.80 -19.51 -12.53
CA LEU A 144 14.08 -19.15 -13.75
C LEU A 144 15.03 -18.82 -14.90
N SER A 145 16.34 -18.68 -14.63
CA SER A 145 17.33 -18.18 -15.59
C SER A 145 16.95 -16.79 -16.14
N ALA A 146 16.26 -15.99 -15.30
CA ALA A 146 15.83 -14.65 -15.65
C ALA A 146 16.94 -13.62 -15.33
N LEU A 147 17.06 -12.59 -16.15
CA LEU A 147 18.00 -11.49 -15.92
C LEU A 147 17.73 -10.71 -14.62
N GLY A 148 16.49 -10.75 -14.16
CA GLY A 148 16.02 -10.19 -12.90
C GLY A 148 14.51 -10.43 -12.77
N ILE A 149 14.06 -10.48 -11.53
CA ILE A 149 12.64 -10.54 -11.19
C ILE A 149 12.32 -9.40 -10.24
N ARG A 150 11.04 -9.17 -9.98
CA ARG A 150 10.61 -8.22 -8.95
C ARG A 150 9.56 -8.88 -8.07
N ILE A 151 9.76 -8.79 -6.75
CA ILE A 151 8.78 -9.28 -5.79
C ILE A 151 7.98 -8.12 -5.19
N ILE A 152 6.66 -8.17 -5.38
CA ILE A 152 5.68 -7.23 -4.79
C ILE A 152 5.01 -7.96 -3.63
N ALA A 153 5.41 -7.64 -2.41
CA ALA A 153 4.94 -8.38 -1.24
C ALA A 153 4.62 -7.43 -0.06
N PRO A 154 3.34 -7.28 0.31
CA PRO A 154 2.15 -7.84 -0.35
C PRO A 154 1.69 -7.01 -1.56
N ILE A 155 0.82 -7.59 -2.41
CA ILE A 155 0.10 -6.83 -3.44
C ILE A 155 -0.93 -5.93 -2.75
N PRO A 156 -0.93 -4.62 -3.01
CA PRO A 156 -1.90 -3.70 -2.40
C PRO A 156 -3.35 -4.14 -2.66
N GLY A 157 -4.15 -4.18 -1.60
CA GLY A 157 -5.56 -4.59 -1.67
C GLY A 157 -5.81 -6.10 -1.84
N LYS A 158 -4.76 -6.92 -1.98
CA LYS A 158 -4.85 -8.38 -2.05
C LYS A 158 -3.90 -9.00 -1.02
N GLY A 159 -4.30 -9.98 -0.28
CA GLY A 159 -3.43 -10.71 0.67
C GLY A 159 -2.43 -11.67 -0.02
N THR A 160 -2.03 -11.39 -1.26
CA THR A 160 -1.18 -12.22 -2.10
C THR A 160 0.17 -11.56 -2.37
N ILE A 161 1.13 -12.34 -2.84
CA ILE A 161 2.47 -11.91 -3.20
C ILE A 161 2.59 -12.01 -4.72
N GLY A 162 3.06 -10.95 -5.36
CA GLY A 162 3.35 -10.92 -6.80
C GLY A 162 4.82 -11.16 -7.08
N ILE A 163 5.11 -12.02 -8.06
CA ILE A 163 6.44 -12.18 -8.64
C ILE A 163 6.32 -11.82 -10.12
N GLU A 164 6.97 -10.73 -10.51
CA GLU A 164 7.07 -10.29 -11.90
C GLU A 164 8.30 -10.93 -12.53
N VAL A 165 8.06 -11.66 -13.61
CA VAL A 165 9.09 -12.35 -14.39
C VAL A 165 9.08 -11.84 -15.83
N PRO A 166 10.21 -11.39 -16.38
CA PRO A 166 10.27 -11.00 -17.79
C PRO A 166 9.97 -12.20 -18.71
N ASN A 167 9.21 -11.98 -19.76
CA ASN A 167 8.92 -12.98 -20.76
C ASN A 167 10.18 -13.26 -21.59
N ALA A 168 10.34 -14.51 -22.08
CA ALA A 168 11.46 -14.86 -22.95
C ALA A 168 11.42 -14.09 -24.28
N ASN A 169 10.20 -13.84 -24.79
CA ASN A 169 9.94 -13.08 -26.00
C ASN A 169 9.06 -11.87 -25.69
N PRO A 170 9.63 -10.77 -25.16
CA PRO A 170 8.86 -9.58 -24.88
C PRO A 170 8.35 -8.92 -26.17
N ARG A 171 7.12 -8.44 -26.15
CA ARG A 171 6.53 -7.65 -27.22
C ARG A 171 6.51 -6.17 -26.81
N ILE A 172 6.78 -5.32 -27.76
CA ILE A 172 6.74 -3.85 -27.59
C ILE A 172 5.57 -3.33 -28.42
#